data_ab3e4475bcd483d3af8e63f427ede30c
#
_entry.id   ab3e4475bcd483d3af8e63f427ede30c
#
_cell.length_a   1.000
_cell.length_b   1.000
_cell.length_c   1.000
_cell.angle_alpha   90.00
_cell.angle_beta   90.00
_cell.angle_gamma   90.00
#
_symmetry.space_group_name_H-M   'P 1'
#
loop_
_entity.id
_entity.type
_entity.pdbx_description
1 polymer ?
#
loop_
_entity_poly.entity_id
_entity_poly.type
_entity_poly.pdbx_seq_one_letter_code
_entity_poly.pdbx_strand_id
1 'polypeptide(L)'
;GKIRLSNALYPVLIGLAVVAYMFYRDFDPAVFRDIRVTGWTVFWLAVAVLFIMGRDAGYMIRIRVLSGGHLSWRQAFRIIMLWEFTSAITPSAVGGTSVAVIYVHKEGISVGRSSAIVMLTSFLDEVYFIVMFPLLMAVVGFDNLFDIVAGGGVVTKGLVTFALVGYFLKF
;
A
#
# COMPACT_ATOMS: atom_id res chain seq x y z
N GLY A 1 -26.09 11.87 -9.18
CA GLY A 1 -26.29 10.54 -9.73
C GLY A 1 -26.24 9.51 -8.62
N LYS A 2 -27.33 8.75 -8.42
CA LYS A 2 -27.35 7.63 -7.48
C LYS A 2 -26.41 6.56 -8.00
N ILE A 3 -25.28 6.34 -7.35
CA ILE A 3 -24.41 5.20 -7.61
C ILE A 3 -25.26 3.96 -7.31
N ARG A 4 -25.60 3.19 -8.33
CA ARG A 4 -26.34 1.93 -8.16
C ARG A 4 -25.41 0.99 -7.40
N LEU A 5 -25.85 0.51 -6.27
CA LEU A 5 -25.11 -0.41 -5.39
C LEU A 5 -24.56 -1.62 -6.19
N SER A 6 -25.30 -2.04 -7.22
CA SER A 6 -24.89 -3.10 -8.15
C SER A 6 -23.56 -2.81 -8.87
N ASN A 7 -23.31 -1.53 -9.26
CA ASN A 7 -22.08 -1.19 -10.00
C ASN A 7 -20.82 -1.24 -9.12
N ALA A 8 -20.98 -1.09 -7.81
CA ALA A 8 -19.87 -1.26 -6.85
C ALA A 8 -19.67 -2.75 -6.43
N LEU A 9 -20.73 -3.55 -6.52
CA LEU A 9 -20.68 -4.96 -6.13
C LEU A 9 -19.90 -5.83 -7.12
N TYR A 10 -20.01 -5.56 -8.43
CA TYR A 10 -19.34 -6.36 -9.46
C TYR A 10 -17.81 -6.42 -9.30
N PRO A 11 -17.08 -5.30 -9.13
CA PRO A 11 -15.64 -5.34 -8.93
C PRO A 11 -15.24 -6.10 -7.65
N VAL A 12 -16.02 -5.95 -6.58
CA VAL A 12 -15.79 -6.65 -5.31
C VAL A 12 -16.00 -8.17 -5.47
N LEU A 13 -17.06 -8.59 -6.14
CA LEU A 13 -17.32 -10.00 -6.41
C LEU A 13 -16.27 -10.64 -7.31
N ILE A 14 -15.81 -9.90 -8.34
CA ILE A 14 -14.72 -10.36 -9.22
C ILE A 14 -13.43 -10.50 -8.41
N GLY A 15 -13.08 -9.51 -7.58
CA GLY A 15 -11.91 -9.58 -6.72
C GLY A 15 -11.95 -10.75 -5.75
N LEU A 16 -13.09 -10.96 -5.08
CA LEU A 16 -13.30 -12.11 -4.20
C LEU A 16 -13.22 -13.45 -4.94
N ALA A 17 -13.79 -13.55 -6.13
CA ALA A 17 -13.72 -14.75 -6.95
C ALA A 17 -12.28 -15.08 -7.38
N VAL A 18 -11.50 -14.07 -7.76
CA VAL A 18 -10.08 -14.24 -8.10
C VAL A 18 -9.28 -14.69 -6.87
N VAL A 19 -9.47 -14.05 -5.72
CA VAL A 19 -8.80 -14.44 -4.47
C VAL A 19 -9.18 -15.85 -4.07
N ALA A 20 -10.47 -16.21 -4.12
CA ALA A 20 -10.94 -17.56 -3.82
C ALA A 20 -10.35 -18.59 -4.78
N TYR A 21 -10.28 -18.28 -6.07
CA TYR A 21 -9.68 -19.16 -7.07
C TYR A 21 -8.17 -19.34 -6.82
N MET A 22 -7.42 -18.27 -6.56
CA MET A 22 -5.99 -18.35 -6.24
C MET A 22 -5.77 -19.16 -4.96
N PHE A 23 -6.57 -18.92 -3.93
CA PHE A 23 -6.50 -19.66 -2.68
C PHE A 23 -6.78 -21.15 -2.91
N TYR A 24 -7.81 -21.50 -3.69
CA TYR A 24 -8.14 -22.89 -4.01
C TYR A 24 -7.04 -23.58 -4.82
N ARG A 25 -6.47 -22.88 -5.81
CA ARG A 25 -5.42 -23.42 -6.68
C ARG A 25 -4.11 -23.63 -5.95
N ASP A 26 -3.71 -22.69 -5.11
CA ASP A 26 -2.41 -22.68 -4.46
C ASP A 26 -2.49 -23.20 -2.99
N PHE A 27 -3.68 -23.69 -2.59
CA PHE A 27 -3.89 -24.23 -1.25
C PHE A 27 -3.21 -25.59 -1.09
N ASP A 28 -2.11 -25.61 -0.35
CA ASP A 28 -1.43 -26.83 0.06
C ASP A 28 -1.71 -27.10 1.55
N PRO A 29 -2.52 -28.12 1.88
CA PRO A 29 -2.79 -28.50 3.26
C PRO A 29 -1.54 -28.90 4.05
N ALA A 30 -0.46 -29.33 3.36
CA ALA A 30 0.78 -29.74 4.02
C ALA A 30 1.47 -28.52 4.64
N VAL A 31 1.47 -27.37 3.94
CA VAL A 31 2.04 -26.12 4.45
C VAL A 31 1.36 -25.71 5.76
N PHE A 32 0.05 -25.88 5.88
CA PHE A 32 -0.68 -25.51 7.10
C PHE A 32 -0.41 -26.45 8.27
N ARG A 33 -0.09 -27.72 8.00
CA ARG A 33 0.28 -28.69 9.05
C ARG A 33 1.67 -28.45 9.62
N ASP A 34 2.55 -27.88 8.80
CA ASP A 34 3.94 -27.60 9.21
C ASP A 34 4.09 -26.21 9.86
N ILE A 35 3.05 -25.37 9.85
CA ILE A 35 3.07 -24.09 10.58
C ILE A 35 3.08 -24.36 12.08
N ARG A 36 4.27 -24.32 12.66
CA ARG A 36 4.44 -24.35 14.12
C ARG A 36 4.43 -22.92 14.64
N VAL A 37 3.40 -22.55 15.39
CA VAL A 37 3.37 -21.28 16.10
C VAL A 37 4.33 -21.42 17.31
N THR A 38 5.54 -20.93 17.10
CA THR A 38 6.58 -20.88 18.14
C THR A 38 6.62 -19.49 18.76
N GLY A 39 7.24 -19.34 19.94
CA GLY A 39 7.48 -18.02 20.53
C GLY A 39 8.23 -17.07 19.57
N TRP A 40 9.09 -17.60 18.71
CA TRP A 40 9.80 -16.85 17.67
C TRP A 40 8.86 -16.30 16.59
N THR A 41 7.86 -17.10 16.21
CA THR A 41 6.80 -16.65 15.27
C THR A 41 6.00 -15.49 15.85
N VAL A 42 5.61 -15.60 17.13
CA VAL A 42 4.88 -14.54 17.83
C VAL A 42 5.72 -13.27 17.96
N PHE A 43 7.00 -13.41 18.26
CA PHE A 43 7.93 -12.28 18.31
C PHE A 43 7.98 -11.53 16.97
N TRP A 44 8.16 -12.22 15.85
CA TRP A 44 8.22 -11.57 14.55
C TRP A 44 6.89 -10.97 14.11
N LEU A 45 5.76 -11.59 14.49
CA LEU A 45 4.43 -10.99 14.27
C LEU A 45 4.27 -9.68 15.06
N ALA A 46 4.72 -9.66 16.32
CA ALA A 46 4.71 -8.43 17.12
C ALA A 46 5.59 -7.34 16.50
N VAL A 47 6.79 -7.71 16.04
CA VAL A 47 7.69 -6.79 15.32
C VAL A 47 7.00 -6.24 14.05
N ALA A 48 6.35 -7.09 13.27
CA ALA A 48 5.62 -6.66 12.06
C ALA A 48 4.50 -5.67 12.41
N VAL A 49 3.73 -5.93 13.46
CA VAL A 49 2.69 -5.01 13.95
C VAL A 49 3.29 -3.66 14.37
N LEU A 50 4.42 -3.67 15.09
CA LEU A 50 5.12 -2.43 15.46
C LEU A 50 5.56 -1.61 14.24
N PHE A 51 6.05 -2.26 13.19
CA PHE A 51 6.41 -1.57 11.95
C PHE A 51 5.19 -0.96 11.25
N ILE A 52 4.07 -1.68 11.21
CA ILE A 52 2.80 -1.15 10.66
C ILE A 52 2.35 0.08 11.44
N MET A 53 2.34 0.00 12.78
CA MET A 53 1.98 1.15 13.63
C MET A 53 2.95 2.33 13.43
N GLY A 54 4.25 2.07 13.28
CA GLY A 54 5.25 3.08 12.98
C GLY A 54 5.02 3.76 11.63
N ARG A 55 4.66 3.00 10.60
CA ARG A 55 4.27 3.51 9.28
C ARG A 55 3.06 4.45 9.39
N ASP A 56 2.01 4.01 10.06
CA ASP A 56 0.77 4.79 10.20
C ASP A 56 1.01 6.06 11.00
N ALA A 57 1.83 5.99 12.06
CA ALA A 57 2.26 7.17 12.81
C ALA A 57 3.04 8.15 11.91
N GLY A 58 3.90 7.65 11.03
CA GLY A 58 4.60 8.45 10.02
C GLY A 58 3.64 9.19 9.09
N TYR A 59 2.61 8.50 8.58
CA TYR A 59 1.57 9.12 7.76
C TYR A 59 0.77 10.18 8.54
N MET A 60 0.44 9.92 9.79
CA MET A 60 -0.24 10.89 10.66
C MET A 60 0.60 12.15 10.88
N ILE A 61 1.89 12.00 11.14
CA ILE A 61 2.83 13.13 11.26
C ILE A 61 2.86 13.92 9.97
N ARG A 62 3.04 13.23 8.84
CA ARG A 62 3.12 13.83 7.51
C ARG A 62 1.89 14.68 7.20
N ILE A 63 0.68 14.13 7.32
CA ILE A 63 -0.55 14.88 7.01
C ILE A 63 -0.76 16.06 7.95
N ARG A 64 -0.34 15.97 9.21
CA ARG A 64 -0.38 17.08 10.15
C ARG A 64 0.59 18.19 9.78
N VAL A 65 1.82 17.85 9.42
CA VAL A 65 2.84 18.82 8.98
C VAL A 65 2.35 19.52 7.71
N LEU A 66 1.89 18.78 6.71
CA LEU A 66 1.41 19.33 5.44
C LEU A 66 0.16 20.19 5.61
N SER A 67 -0.69 19.89 6.60
CA SER A 67 -1.83 20.75 6.94
C SER A 67 -1.46 21.99 7.73
N GLY A 68 -0.17 22.17 8.08
CA GLY A 68 0.29 23.28 8.92
C GLY A 68 -0.26 23.21 10.35
N GLY A 69 -0.46 21.99 10.88
CA GLY A 69 -0.96 21.77 12.22
C GLY A 69 -2.48 21.94 12.38
N HIS A 70 -3.22 22.22 11.31
CA HIS A 70 -4.71 22.36 11.38
C HIS A 70 -5.41 21.05 11.81
N LEU A 71 -4.81 19.90 11.49
CA LEU A 71 -5.36 18.61 11.87
C LEU A 71 -4.87 18.20 13.28
N SER A 72 -5.79 17.86 14.16
CA SER A 72 -5.46 17.19 15.40
C SER A 72 -4.99 15.75 15.17
N TRP A 73 -4.36 15.12 16.16
CA TRP A 73 -3.94 13.72 16.06
C TRP A 73 -5.10 12.75 15.77
N ARG A 74 -6.25 12.99 16.39
CA ARG A 74 -7.46 12.17 16.17
C ARG A 74 -8.02 12.32 14.76
N GLN A 75 -7.98 13.52 14.20
CA GLN A 75 -8.40 13.78 12.82
C GLN A 75 -7.44 13.13 11.84
N ALA A 76 -6.12 13.30 12.04
CA ALA A 76 -5.11 12.65 11.22
C ALA A 76 -5.25 11.12 11.22
N PHE A 77 -5.41 10.50 12.39
CA PHE A 77 -5.67 9.06 12.52
C PHE A 77 -6.91 8.64 11.73
N ARG A 78 -8.03 9.34 11.91
CA ARG A 78 -9.28 9.04 11.19
C ARG A 78 -9.11 9.13 9.68
N ILE A 79 -8.44 10.18 9.19
CA ILE A 79 -8.20 10.37 7.76
C ILE A 79 -7.35 9.22 7.20
N ILE A 80 -6.25 8.86 7.86
CA ILE A 80 -5.36 7.79 7.41
C ILE A 80 -6.07 6.44 7.39
N MET A 81 -6.79 6.09 8.46
CA MET A 81 -7.53 4.82 8.52
C MET A 81 -8.62 4.73 7.43
N LEU A 82 -9.36 5.82 7.21
CA LEU A 82 -10.37 5.88 6.15
C LEU A 82 -9.75 5.84 4.74
N TRP A 83 -8.60 6.48 4.55
CA TRP A 83 -7.87 6.44 3.29
C TRP A 83 -7.39 5.01 2.97
N GLU A 84 -6.74 4.36 3.92
CA GLU A 84 -6.28 2.97 3.76
C GLU A 84 -7.44 2.00 3.53
N PHE A 85 -8.50 2.12 4.32
CA PHE A 85 -9.70 1.31 4.14
C PHE A 85 -10.30 1.49 2.74
N THR A 86 -10.45 2.75 2.29
CA THR A 86 -11.00 3.05 0.97
C THR A 86 -10.09 2.54 -0.14
N SER A 87 -8.77 2.66 0.01
CA SER A 87 -7.80 2.11 -0.94
C SER A 87 -7.86 0.59 -1.03
N ALA A 88 -8.09 -0.09 0.09
CA ALA A 88 -8.20 -1.55 0.13
C ALA A 88 -9.46 -2.08 -0.58
N ILE A 89 -10.59 -1.35 -0.50
CA ILE A 89 -11.86 -1.78 -1.11
C ILE A 89 -12.07 -1.25 -2.52
N THR A 90 -11.26 -0.29 -2.97
CA THR A 90 -11.40 0.31 -4.31
C THR A 90 -10.36 -0.30 -5.24
N PRO A 91 -10.75 -1.00 -6.31
CA PRO A 91 -9.81 -1.66 -7.23
C PRO A 91 -9.05 -0.69 -8.16
N SER A 92 -8.85 0.54 -7.73
CA SER A 92 -8.15 1.59 -8.49
C SER A 92 -7.25 2.41 -7.57
N ALA A 93 -6.01 2.62 -7.98
CA ALA A 93 -5.05 3.47 -7.27
C ALA A 93 -5.57 4.92 -7.07
N VAL A 94 -6.46 5.38 -7.95
CA VAL A 94 -7.04 6.73 -7.90
C VAL A 94 -8.21 6.82 -6.92
N GLY A 95 -8.91 5.71 -6.63
CA GLY A 95 -10.11 5.71 -5.79
C GLY A 95 -9.84 6.16 -4.36
N GLY A 96 -8.86 5.56 -3.71
CA GLY A 96 -8.46 5.92 -2.33
C GLY A 96 -7.99 7.37 -2.22
N THR A 97 -7.15 7.80 -3.14
CA THR A 97 -6.61 9.17 -3.18
C THR A 97 -7.70 10.23 -3.35
N SER A 98 -8.66 9.99 -4.26
CA SER A 98 -9.77 10.93 -4.49
C SER A 98 -10.66 11.07 -3.25
N VAL A 99 -10.91 9.96 -2.56
CA VAL A 99 -11.73 9.96 -1.33
C VAL A 99 -10.96 10.58 -0.16
N ALA A 100 -9.63 10.41 -0.10
CA ALA A 100 -8.80 11.08 0.90
C ALA A 100 -8.91 12.60 0.85
N VAL A 101 -8.99 13.21 -0.34
CA VAL A 101 -9.23 14.65 -0.50
C VAL A 101 -10.53 15.08 0.19
N ILE A 102 -11.60 14.28 0.03
CA ILE A 102 -12.89 14.54 0.65
C ILE A 102 -12.80 14.46 2.18
N TYR A 103 -12.06 13.49 2.73
CA TYR A 103 -11.89 13.36 4.17
C TYR A 103 -11.11 14.54 4.76
N VAL A 104 -10.03 14.97 4.10
CA VAL A 104 -9.26 16.14 4.52
C VAL A 104 -10.12 17.41 4.46
N HIS A 105 -10.91 17.57 3.39
CA HIS A 105 -11.82 18.70 3.23
C HIS A 105 -12.89 18.75 4.34
N LYS A 106 -13.46 17.63 4.73
CA LYS A 106 -14.46 17.53 5.78
C LYS A 106 -13.97 18.02 7.16
N GLU A 107 -12.65 18.03 7.37
CA GLU A 107 -12.06 18.56 8.60
C GLU A 107 -11.81 20.09 8.55
N GLY A 108 -12.45 20.80 7.61
CA GLY A 108 -12.44 22.26 7.51
C GLY A 108 -11.33 22.86 6.64
N ILE A 109 -10.58 22.05 5.92
CA ILE A 109 -9.54 22.51 4.99
C ILE A 109 -10.17 22.75 3.61
N SER A 110 -9.78 23.83 2.92
CA SER A 110 -10.30 24.11 1.56
C SER A 110 -9.97 22.98 0.58
N VAL A 111 -10.83 22.74 -0.42
CA VAL A 111 -10.66 21.65 -1.39
C VAL A 111 -9.30 21.71 -2.09
N GLY A 112 -8.86 22.90 -2.54
CA GLY A 112 -7.56 23.05 -3.19
C GLY A 112 -6.40 22.67 -2.29
N ARG A 113 -6.43 23.09 -1.02
CA ARG A 113 -5.39 22.73 -0.03
C ARG A 113 -5.47 21.24 0.33
N SER A 114 -6.65 20.66 0.43
CA SER A 114 -6.85 19.22 0.66
C SER A 114 -6.25 18.39 -0.48
N SER A 115 -6.50 18.80 -1.73
CA SER A 115 -5.92 18.16 -2.91
C SER A 115 -4.39 18.25 -2.91
N ALA A 116 -3.84 19.43 -2.60
CA ALA A 116 -2.40 19.61 -2.52
C ALA A 116 -1.76 18.72 -1.42
N ILE A 117 -2.36 18.63 -0.24
CA ILE A 117 -1.88 17.78 0.87
C ILE A 117 -1.85 16.29 0.43
N VAL A 118 -2.94 15.82 -0.17
CA VAL A 118 -3.06 14.42 -0.58
C VAL A 118 -2.10 14.11 -1.73
N MET A 119 -2.01 14.98 -2.75
CA MET A 119 -1.06 14.81 -3.86
C MET A 119 0.38 14.81 -3.38
N LEU A 120 0.75 15.74 -2.49
CA LEU A 120 2.09 15.81 -1.95
C LEU A 120 2.42 14.58 -1.08
N THR A 121 1.44 14.05 -0.34
CA THR A 121 1.61 12.80 0.41
C THR A 121 1.93 11.64 -0.54
N SER A 122 1.16 11.48 -1.62
CA SER A 122 1.39 10.43 -2.62
C SER A 122 2.74 10.63 -3.34
N PHE A 123 3.09 11.85 -3.68
CA PHE A 123 4.38 12.16 -4.29
C PHE A 123 5.58 11.80 -3.39
N LEU A 124 5.48 12.07 -2.10
CA LEU A 124 6.53 11.69 -1.15
C LEU A 124 6.70 10.17 -1.04
N ASP A 125 5.63 9.40 -1.19
CA ASP A 125 5.72 7.94 -1.23
C ASP A 125 6.46 7.46 -2.49
N GLU A 126 6.21 8.08 -3.64
CA GLU A 126 6.93 7.77 -4.87
C GLU A 126 8.42 8.14 -4.76
N VAL A 127 8.74 9.31 -4.21
CA VAL A 127 10.14 9.72 -3.95
C VAL A 127 10.83 8.71 -3.03
N TYR A 128 10.15 8.21 -2.00
CA TYR A 128 10.69 7.18 -1.13
C TYR A 128 11.08 5.92 -1.93
N PHE A 129 10.21 5.41 -2.79
CA PHE A 129 10.52 4.24 -3.60
C PHE A 129 11.65 4.48 -4.61
N ILE A 130 11.67 5.68 -5.24
CA ILE A 130 12.73 6.06 -6.18
C ILE A 130 14.11 6.07 -5.50
N VAL A 131 14.18 6.48 -4.24
CA VAL A 131 15.44 6.53 -3.48
C VAL A 131 15.79 5.17 -2.87
N MET A 132 14.81 4.51 -2.25
CA MET A 132 15.07 3.28 -1.47
C MET A 132 15.37 2.10 -2.38
N PHE A 133 14.79 2.02 -3.56
CA PHE A 133 15.01 0.89 -4.45
C PHE A 133 16.47 0.81 -4.96
N PRO A 134 17.09 1.87 -5.51
CA PRO A 134 18.50 1.85 -5.86
C PRO A 134 19.42 1.61 -4.65
N LEU A 135 19.05 2.17 -3.48
CA LEU A 135 19.82 1.95 -2.26
C LEU A 135 19.82 0.47 -1.86
N LEU A 136 18.67 -0.18 -1.89
CA LEU A 136 18.55 -1.62 -1.62
C LEU A 136 19.35 -2.44 -2.64
N MET A 137 19.29 -2.08 -3.93
CA MET A 137 20.11 -2.72 -4.96
C MET A 137 21.60 -2.59 -4.69
N ALA A 138 22.06 -1.43 -4.22
CA ALA A 138 23.46 -1.21 -3.91
C ALA A 138 23.93 -2.01 -2.68
N VAL A 139 23.06 -2.20 -1.68
CA VAL A 139 23.39 -2.87 -0.40
C VAL A 139 23.27 -4.40 -0.53
N VAL A 140 22.19 -4.89 -1.13
CA VAL A 140 21.88 -6.33 -1.23
C VAL A 140 22.55 -6.98 -2.43
N GLY A 141 22.86 -6.21 -3.46
CA GLY A 141 23.32 -6.69 -4.74
C GLY A 141 22.17 -7.09 -5.67
N PHE A 142 22.32 -6.74 -6.93
CA PHE A 142 21.28 -6.96 -7.96
C PHE A 142 20.89 -8.43 -8.09
N ASP A 143 21.88 -9.34 -8.15
CA ASP A 143 21.62 -10.76 -8.33
C ASP A 143 20.91 -11.40 -7.13
N ASN A 144 21.31 -11.05 -5.92
CA ASN A 144 20.69 -11.57 -4.70
C ASN A 144 19.22 -11.12 -4.57
N LEU A 145 18.94 -9.86 -4.92
CA LEU A 145 17.57 -9.34 -4.84
C LEU A 145 16.64 -10.06 -5.83
N PHE A 146 17.13 -10.35 -7.04
CA PHE A 146 16.34 -11.02 -8.07
C PHE A 146 16.19 -12.52 -7.81
N ASP A 147 17.17 -13.18 -7.21
CA ASP A 147 17.06 -14.59 -6.82
C ASP A 147 16.03 -14.79 -5.71
N ILE A 148 15.93 -13.84 -4.76
CA ILE A 148 14.94 -13.87 -3.68
C ILE A 148 13.52 -13.60 -4.23
N VAL A 149 13.37 -12.62 -5.12
CA VAL A 149 12.04 -12.16 -5.58
C VAL A 149 11.48 -13.00 -6.72
N ALA A 150 12.33 -13.56 -7.56
CA ALA A 150 11.93 -14.12 -8.86
C ALA A 150 12.26 -15.61 -9.05
N GLY A 151 12.78 -16.30 -8.04
CA GLY A 151 13.13 -17.72 -8.19
C GLY A 151 14.20 -18.01 -9.24
N GLY A 152 15.06 -17.05 -9.57
CA GLY A 152 16.31 -17.24 -10.30
C GLY A 152 16.23 -17.41 -11.83
N GLY A 153 15.05 -17.40 -12.46
CA GLY A 153 14.93 -17.57 -13.91
C GLY A 153 15.31 -16.33 -14.72
N VAL A 154 16.08 -16.51 -15.80
CA VAL A 154 16.51 -15.41 -16.71
C VAL A 154 15.30 -14.62 -17.27
N VAL A 155 14.22 -15.31 -17.61
CA VAL A 155 12.98 -14.70 -18.12
C VAL A 155 12.31 -13.83 -17.06
N THR A 156 12.30 -14.29 -15.80
CA THR A 156 11.70 -13.56 -14.69
C THR A 156 12.54 -12.33 -14.34
N LYS A 157 13.87 -12.44 -14.37
CA LYS A 157 14.79 -11.29 -14.20
C LYS A 157 14.53 -10.23 -15.28
N GLY A 158 14.36 -10.63 -16.52
CA GLY A 158 14.06 -9.73 -17.65
C GLY A 158 12.72 -9.02 -17.49
N LEU A 159 11.66 -9.75 -17.11
CA LEU A 159 10.32 -9.17 -16.89
C LEU A 159 10.30 -8.18 -15.71
N VAL A 160 10.94 -8.52 -14.60
CA VAL A 160 11.04 -7.63 -13.43
C VAL A 160 11.86 -6.38 -13.80
N THR A 161 12.98 -6.52 -14.50
CA THR A 161 13.76 -5.37 -14.96
C THR A 161 12.94 -4.48 -15.90
N PHE A 162 12.21 -5.07 -16.84
CA PHE A 162 11.32 -4.32 -17.74
C PHE A 162 10.22 -3.59 -16.99
N ALA A 163 9.57 -4.25 -16.02
CA ALA A 163 8.55 -3.65 -15.20
C ALA A 163 9.08 -2.49 -14.35
N LEU A 164 10.28 -2.64 -13.78
CA LEU A 164 10.95 -1.58 -13.01
C LEU A 164 11.34 -0.40 -13.89
N VAL A 165 11.95 -0.66 -15.05
CA VAL A 165 12.27 0.39 -16.01
C VAL A 165 11.00 1.11 -16.46
N GLY A 166 9.93 0.38 -16.76
CA GLY A 166 8.63 0.96 -17.10
C GLY A 166 8.03 1.80 -15.96
N TYR A 167 8.20 1.36 -14.72
CA TYR A 167 7.77 2.12 -13.54
C TYR A 167 8.53 3.44 -13.41
N PHE A 168 9.87 3.41 -13.55
CA PHE A 168 10.70 4.63 -13.49
C PHE A 168 10.52 5.56 -14.70
N LEU A 169 10.20 5.02 -15.89
CA LEU A 169 9.93 5.84 -17.08
C LEU A 169 8.54 6.49 -17.07
N LYS A 170 7.65 6.07 -16.19
CA LYS A 170 6.30 6.66 -16.03
C LYS A 170 6.36 8.08 -15.44
N PHE A 171 7.44 8.44 -14.80
CA PHE A 171 7.68 9.74 -14.17
C PHE A 171 8.77 10.53 -14.90
#